data_690b44ec3842cccada58e32b8247f108
#
_entry.id   690b44ec3842cccada58e32b8247f108
#
_cell.length_a   1.000
_cell.length_b   1.000
_cell.length_c   1.000
_cell.angle_alpha   90.00
_cell.angle_beta   90.00
_cell.angle_gamma   90.00
#
_symmetry.space_group_name_H-M   'P 1'
#
loop_
_entity.id
_entity.type
_entity.pdbx_description
1 polymer ?
#
loop_
_entity_poly.entity_id
_entity_poly.type
_entity_poly.pdbx_seq_one_letter_code
_entity_poly.pdbx_strand_id
1 'polypeptide(L)'
;MIEIKEGVFISAGELVFKRSRSSGPGGQNVNKVNTRVTVFFNVSNCHSLSDAQKKRILKKLAGRADKNGVIRVASQRHRTQKANRKAAVERLGELLKQALTRKPVRKKTKVPFSAIQRRLEEKKRRSLLKNQRSKKGVGYE
;
A
#
# COMPACT_ATOMS: atom_id res chain seq x y z
N MET A 1 17.56 -5.99 17.52
CA MET A 1 17.46 -5.01 16.41
C MET A 1 16.50 -5.57 15.37
N ILE A 2 15.69 -4.72 14.74
CA ILE A 2 14.77 -5.08 13.69
C ILE A 2 15.27 -4.39 12.43
N GLU A 3 15.67 -5.16 11.44
CA GLU A 3 16.09 -4.63 10.15
C GLU A 3 14.84 -4.29 9.32
N ILE A 4 14.76 -3.04 8.85
CA ILE A 4 13.65 -2.56 8.01
C ILE A 4 14.06 -2.54 6.54
N LYS A 5 15.28 -2.12 6.27
CA LYS A 5 15.89 -2.03 4.95
C LYS A 5 17.41 -2.11 5.13
N GLU A 6 18.15 -2.50 4.08
CA GLU A 6 19.62 -2.50 4.10
C GLU A 6 20.17 -1.22 4.76
N GLY A 7 20.88 -1.40 5.88
CA GLY A 7 21.47 -0.31 6.66
C GLY A 7 20.52 0.49 7.57
N VAL A 8 19.22 0.14 7.67
CA VAL A 8 18.26 0.82 8.55
C VAL A 8 17.72 -0.17 9.59
N PHE A 9 18.15 0.01 10.84
CA PHE A 9 17.75 -0.82 11.98
C PHE A 9 16.97 0.00 12.99
N ILE A 10 15.99 -0.62 13.64
CA ILE A 10 15.30 -0.05 14.80
C ILE A 10 15.64 -0.86 16.04
N SER A 11 15.94 -0.16 17.14
CA SER A 11 16.14 -0.81 18.42
C SER A 11 14.84 -1.39 18.96
N ALA A 12 14.91 -2.56 19.58
CA ALA A 12 13.75 -3.16 20.24
C ALA A 12 13.22 -2.29 21.40
N GLY A 13 14.09 -1.48 22.01
CA GLY A 13 13.75 -0.54 23.08
C GLY A 13 12.89 0.65 22.61
N GLU A 14 12.89 0.97 21.31
CA GLU A 14 12.05 2.03 20.73
C GLU A 14 10.60 1.59 20.50
N LEU A 15 10.29 0.31 20.74
CA LEU A 15 8.96 -0.25 20.56
C LEU A 15 8.26 -0.44 21.90
N VAL A 16 7.10 0.16 22.04
CA VAL A 16 6.19 -0.02 23.18
C VAL A 16 5.09 -1.01 22.82
N PHE A 17 4.84 -1.98 23.68
CA PHE A 17 3.82 -3.01 23.45
C PHE A 17 2.67 -2.87 24.44
N LYS A 18 1.44 -2.85 23.94
CA LYS A 18 0.22 -3.00 24.72
C LYS A 18 -0.44 -4.35 24.41
N ARG A 19 -0.95 -5.01 25.44
CA ARG A 19 -1.70 -6.26 25.36
C ARG A 19 -3.17 -5.98 25.63
N SER A 20 -4.06 -6.62 24.91
CA SER A 20 -5.50 -6.51 25.11
C SER A 20 -6.20 -7.82 24.73
N ARG A 21 -7.46 -7.95 25.08
CA ARG A 21 -8.30 -9.06 24.61
C ARG A 21 -8.50 -8.95 23.11
N SER A 22 -8.60 -10.08 22.43
CA SER A 22 -8.95 -10.11 21.01
C SER A 22 -10.41 -9.72 20.82
N SER A 23 -10.73 -9.07 19.71
CA SER A 23 -12.12 -8.75 19.32
C SER A 23 -12.60 -9.79 18.31
N GLY A 24 -13.87 -10.18 18.42
CA GLY A 24 -14.53 -11.08 17.48
C GLY A 24 -15.40 -12.14 18.19
N PRO A 25 -16.21 -12.87 17.42
CA PRO A 25 -16.96 -14.01 17.95
C PRO A 25 -15.96 -15.09 18.37
N GLY A 26 -15.99 -15.50 19.62
CA GLY A 26 -15.08 -16.50 20.16
C GLY A 26 -15.51 -17.03 21.52
N GLY A 27 -15.01 -18.21 21.86
CA GLY A 27 -15.25 -18.86 23.11
C GLY A 27 -14.49 -18.22 24.30
N GLN A 28 -14.40 -18.93 25.43
CA GLN A 28 -13.85 -18.43 26.69
C GLN A 28 -12.45 -17.82 26.60
N ASN A 29 -11.57 -18.31 25.69
CA ASN A 29 -10.22 -17.78 25.50
C ASN A 29 -10.20 -16.35 24.99
N VAL A 30 -11.11 -15.95 24.08
CA VAL A 30 -11.19 -14.60 23.54
C VAL A 30 -11.58 -13.60 24.64
N ASN A 31 -12.45 -14.04 25.56
CA ASN A 31 -12.98 -13.20 26.65
C ASN A 31 -12.03 -13.11 27.84
N LYS A 32 -11.21 -14.13 28.09
CA LYS A 32 -10.38 -14.23 29.30
C LYS A 32 -8.88 -13.94 29.05
N VAL A 33 -8.36 -14.15 27.84
CA VAL A 33 -6.91 -14.08 27.57
C VAL A 33 -6.53 -12.88 26.74
N ASN A 34 -5.50 -12.15 27.17
CA ASN A 34 -4.95 -10.97 26.44
C ASN A 34 -4.00 -11.42 25.31
N THR A 35 -4.55 -11.95 24.21
CA THR A 35 -3.76 -12.47 23.09
C THR A 35 -3.44 -11.41 22.03
N ARG A 36 -4.26 -10.37 21.92
CA ARG A 36 -4.00 -9.26 20.98
C ARG A 36 -2.83 -8.41 21.46
N VAL A 37 -1.90 -8.13 20.57
CA VAL A 37 -0.74 -7.28 20.83
C VAL A 37 -0.77 -6.08 19.88
N THR A 38 -0.60 -4.89 20.45
CA THR A 38 -0.45 -3.65 19.70
C THR A 38 0.96 -3.12 19.96
N VAL A 39 1.72 -2.87 18.89
CA VAL A 39 3.01 -2.20 18.92
C VAL A 39 2.82 -0.72 18.61
N PHE A 40 3.49 0.13 19.39
CA PHE A 40 3.57 1.57 19.20
C PHE A 40 5.02 1.92 18.89
N PHE A 41 5.21 2.69 17.84
CA PHE A 41 6.52 3.17 17.41
C PHE A 41 6.46 4.69 17.21
N ASN A 42 7.26 5.42 17.99
CA ASN A 42 7.36 6.87 17.86
C ASN A 42 8.42 7.22 16.83
N VAL A 43 8.00 7.62 15.64
CA VAL A 43 8.89 8.01 14.54
C VAL A 43 9.64 9.31 14.85
N SER A 44 8.99 10.27 15.49
CA SER A 44 9.58 11.57 15.79
C SER A 44 10.77 11.47 16.75
N ASN A 45 10.63 10.62 17.78
CA ASN A 45 11.64 10.45 18.84
C ASN A 45 12.63 9.31 18.56
N CYS A 46 12.54 8.64 17.40
CA CYS A 46 13.44 7.55 17.05
C CYS A 46 14.86 8.09 16.78
N HIS A 47 15.87 7.55 17.45
CA HIS A 47 17.27 7.92 17.24
C HIS A 47 17.91 7.18 16.07
N SER A 48 17.38 6.02 15.72
CA SER A 48 17.90 5.15 14.65
C SER A 48 17.59 5.64 13.22
N LEU A 49 16.71 6.67 13.09
CA LEU A 49 16.28 7.19 11.79
C LEU A 49 16.80 8.63 11.57
N SER A 50 17.27 8.93 10.35
CA SER A 50 17.60 10.29 9.95
C SER A 50 16.33 11.16 9.79
N ASP A 51 16.46 12.48 9.89
CA ASP A 51 15.32 13.41 9.78
C ASP A 51 14.61 13.32 8.42
N ALA A 52 15.37 13.07 7.34
CA ALA A 52 14.82 12.83 6.01
C ALA A 52 13.96 11.56 5.96
N GLN A 53 14.39 10.49 6.65
CA GLN A 53 13.64 9.24 6.77
C GLN A 53 12.37 9.44 7.61
N LYS A 54 12.47 10.12 8.77
CA LYS A 54 11.33 10.46 9.61
C LYS A 54 10.25 11.23 8.84
N LYS A 55 10.63 12.32 8.16
CA LYS A 55 9.71 13.12 7.32
C LYS A 55 9.04 12.26 6.23
N ARG A 56 9.80 11.36 5.58
CA ARG A 56 9.26 10.47 4.54
C ARG A 56 8.26 9.46 5.10
N ILE A 57 8.58 8.83 6.24
CA ILE A 57 7.69 7.88 6.92
C ILE A 57 6.40 8.56 7.33
N LEU A 58 6.48 9.71 8.02
CA LEU A 58 5.31 10.46 8.47
C LEU A 58 4.45 10.93 7.31
N LYS A 59 5.06 11.40 6.21
CA LYS A 59 4.32 11.79 4.99
C LYS A 59 3.58 10.61 4.36
N LYS A 60 4.21 9.44 4.25
CA LYS A 60 3.60 8.26 3.60
C LYS A 60 2.60 7.52 4.48
N LEU A 61 2.80 7.57 5.80
CA LEU A 61 1.95 6.91 6.79
C LEU A 61 1.09 7.89 7.58
N ALA A 62 0.81 9.08 7.03
CA ALA A 62 0.01 10.12 7.69
C ALA A 62 -1.36 9.61 8.20
N GLY A 63 -2.03 8.72 7.47
CA GLY A 63 -3.30 8.11 7.92
C GLY A 63 -3.15 7.05 9.03
N ARG A 64 -1.93 6.71 9.45
CA ARG A 64 -1.64 5.71 10.50
C ARG A 64 -0.83 6.27 11.67
N ALA A 65 -0.23 7.42 11.49
CA ALA A 65 0.47 8.16 12.53
C ALA A 65 -0.51 9.07 13.25
N ASP A 66 -0.40 9.15 14.55
CA ASP A 66 -1.13 10.13 15.35
C ASP A 66 -0.46 11.52 15.28
N LYS A 67 -1.05 12.51 15.96
CA LYS A 67 -0.52 13.89 16.01
C LYS A 67 0.91 13.98 16.56
N ASN A 68 1.32 13.01 17.36
CA ASN A 68 2.66 12.94 17.98
C ASN A 68 3.66 12.14 17.12
N GLY A 69 3.28 11.69 15.93
CA GLY A 69 4.12 10.87 15.06
C GLY A 69 4.26 9.42 15.52
N VAL A 70 3.33 8.90 16.33
CA VAL A 70 3.32 7.51 16.80
C VAL A 70 2.52 6.65 15.85
N ILE A 71 3.16 5.64 15.28
CA ILE A 71 2.51 4.62 14.45
C ILE A 71 2.06 3.47 15.32
N ARG A 72 0.81 3.05 15.14
CA ARG A 72 0.18 1.94 15.86
C ARG A 72 -0.12 0.78 14.94
N VAL A 73 0.37 -0.42 15.28
CA VAL A 73 0.08 -1.66 14.56
C VAL A 73 -0.39 -2.74 15.53
N ALA A 74 -1.56 -3.32 15.28
CA ALA A 74 -2.12 -4.38 16.11
C ALA A 74 -2.13 -5.72 15.36
N SER A 75 -1.90 -6.82 16.08
CA SER A 75 -2.08 -8.19 15.60
C SER A 75 -2.88 -9.01 16.59
N GLN A 76 -3.86 -9.75 16.04
CA GLN A 76 -4.69 -10.73 16.78
C GLN A 76 -4.90 -12.02 15.95
N ARG A 77 -4.03 -12.26 14.97
CA ARG A 77 -4.19 -13.34 13.98
C ARG A 77 -3.90 -14.73 14.56
N HIS A 78 -3.07 -14.79 15.58
CA HIS A 78 -2.60 -16.03 16.16
C HIS A 78 -3.23 -16.29 17.55
N ARG A 79 -3.26 -17.57 17.93
CA ARG A 79 -3.79 -17.99 19.23
C ARG A 79 -2.90 -17.54 20.41
N THR A 80 -1.60 -17.38 20.19
CA THR A 80 -0.65 -17.03 21.24
C THR A 80 -0.22 -15.57 21.18
N GLN A 81 -0.03 -14.96 22.34
CA GLN A 81 0.47 -13.59 22.47
C GLN A 81 1.86 -13.40 21.84
N LYS A 82 2.76 -14.41 22.00
CA LYS A 82 4.12 -14.39 21.45
C LYS A 82 4.09 -14.34 19.92
N ALA A 83 3.22 -15.12 19.27
CA ALA A 83 3.07 -15.12 17.82
C ALA A 83 2.45 -13.80 17.31
N ASN A 84 1.47 -13.25 18.02
CA ASN A 84 0.89 -11.94 17.68
C ASN A 84 1.90 -10.79 17.85
N ARG A 85 2.77 -10.86 18.87
CA ARG A 85 3.85 -9.88 19.04
C ARG A 85 4.80 -9.92 17.84
N LYS A 86 5.25 -11.10 17.41
CA LYS A 86 6.10 -11.27 16.22
C LYS A 86 5.42 -10.73 14.97
N ALA A 87 4.18 -11.11 14.72
CA ALA A 87 3.41 -10.64 13.56
C ALA A 87 3.16 -9.11 13.56
N ALA A 88 2.98 -8.49 14.72
CA ALA A 88 2.83 -7.04 14.83
C ALA A 88 4.14 -6.30 14.46
N VAL A 89 5.28 -6.84 14.92
CA VAL A 89 6.61 -6.29 14.61
C VAL A 89 6.95 -6.47 13.12
N GLU A 90 6.71 -7.64 12.55
CA GLU A 90 6.90 -7.90 11.13
C GLU A 90 6.07 -6.95 10.27
N ARG A 91 4.79 -6.77 10.64
CA ARG A 91 3.91 -5.85 9.93
C ARG A 91 4.35 -4.39 10.03
N LEU A 92 4.87 -3.97 11.19
CA LEU A 92 5.46 -2.64 11.35
C LEU A 92 6.68 -2.49 10.43
N GLY A 93 7.58 -3.48 10.41
CA GLY A 93 8.76 -3.49 9.53
C GLY A 93 8.39 -3.36 8.05
N GLU A 94 7.39 -4.12 7.58
CA GLU A 94 6.88 -4.02 6.20
C GLU A 94 6.35 -2.61 5.87
N LEU A 95 5.56 -2.00 6.76
CA LEU A 95 5.02 -0.65 6.57
C LEU A 95 6.12 0.39 6.47
N LEU A 96 7.14 0.30 7.32
CA LEU A 96 8.28 1.20 7.32
C LEU A 96 9.15 0.99 6.07
N LYS A 97 9.39 -0.26 5.66
CA LYS A 97 10.09 -0.61 4.42
C LYS A 97 9.38 -0.02 3.20
N GLN A 98 8.06 -0.18 3.11
CA GLN A 98 7.25 0.40 2.04
C GLN A 98 7.29 1.94 2.06
N ALA A 99 7.30 2.55 3.26
CA ALA A 99 7.38 4.00 3.41
C ALA A 99 8.73 4.55 2.95
N LEU A 100 9.83 3.87 3.22
CA LEU A 100 11.17 4.26 2.81
C LEU A 100 11.47 3.98 1.34
N THR A 101 10.75 3.05 0.71
CA THR A 101 10.94 2.72 -0.70
C THR A 101 10.46 3.86 -1.60
N ARG A 102 11.35 4.34 -2.50
CA ARG A 102 11.01 5.37 -3.48
C ARG A 102 10.26 4.72 -4.65
N LYS A 103 9.02 5.15 -4.88
CA LYS A 103 8.29 4.70 -6.07
C LYS A 103 8.93 5.33 -7.32
N PRO A 104 9.19 4.55 -8.38
CA PRO A 104 9.65 5.10 -9.64
C PRO A 104 8.59 6.05 -10.22
N VAL A 105 9.03 7.10 -10.88
CA VAL A 105 8.14 8.03 -11.57
C VAL A 105 7.49 7.31 -12.74
N ARG A 106 6.16 7.30 -12.78
CA ARG A 106 5.42 6.68 -13.90
C ARG A 106 5.64 7.52 -15.18
N LYS A 107 6.34 6.94 -16.12
CA LYS A 107 6.49 7.54 -17.45
C LYS A 107 5.17 7.44 -18.21
N LYS A 108 4.78 8.51 -18.93
CA LYS A 108 3.63 8.47 -19.84
C LYS A 108 3.89 7.47 -20.96
N THR A 109 2.97 6.54 -21.16
CA THR A 109 3.02 5.62 -22.30
C THR A 109 2.48 6.30 -23.54
N LYS A 110 3.18 6.17 -24.67
CA LYS A 110 2.68 6.63 -25.99
C LYS A 110 1.63 5.64 -26.49
N VAL A 111 0.71 6.13 -27.33
CA VAL A 111 -0.27 5.26 -28.00
C VAL A 111 0.48 4.27 -28.90
N PRO A 112 0.22 2.94 -28.80
CA PRO A 112 0.88 1.96 -29.64
C PRO A 112 0.57 2.22 -31.14
N PHE A 113 1.55 1.97 -32.00
CA PHE A 113 1.41 2.17 -33.45
C PHE A 113 0.25 1.33 -34.04
N SER A 114 0.09 0.11 -33.54
CA SER A 114 -1.04 -0.79 -33.91
C SER A 114 -2.42 -0.17 -33.63
N ALA A 115 -2.59 0.57 -32.53
CA ALA A 115 -3.84 1.24 -32.23
C ALA A 115 -4.13 2.40 -33.18
N ILE A 116 -3.07 3.11 -33.61
CA ILE A 116 -3.17 4.18 -34.62
C ILE A 116 -3.56 3.58 -35.96
N GLN A 117 -2.92 2.50 -36.40
CA GLN A 117 -3.25 1.81 -37.65
C GLN A 117 -4.68 1.30 -37.65
N ARG A 118 -5.11 0.59 -36.61
CA ARG A 118 -6.49 0.10 -36.49
C ARG A 118 -7.50 1.23 -36.65
N ARG A 119 -7.27 2.38 -36.00
CA ARG A 119 -8.14 3.55 -36.12
C ARG A 119 -8.17 4.10 -37.57
N LEU A 120 -7.04 4.11 -38.26
CA LEU A 120 -6.97 4.58 -39.64
C LEU A 120 -7.67 3.61 -40.60
N GLU A 121 -7.51 2.31 -40.42
CA GLU A 121 -8.20 1.27 -41.18
C GLU A 121 -9.72 1.34 -41.01
N GLU A 122 -10.18 1.49 -39.76
CA GLU A 122 -11.61 1.69 -39.48
C GLU A 122 -12.16 2.94 -40.16
N LYS A 123 -11.40 4.06 -40.14
CA LYS A 123 -11.81 5.27 -40.87
C LYS A 123 -11.90 5.05 -42.36
N LYS A 124 -10.92 4.39 -42.98
CA LYS A 124 -10.94 4.02 -44.41
C LYS A 124 -12.14 3.15 -44.74
N ARG A 125 -12.40 2.11 -43.93
CA ARG A 125 -13.56 1.22 -44.13
C ARG A 125 -14.90 1.98 -44.06
N ARG A 126 -15.05 2.86 -43.07
CA ARG A 126 -16.27 3.70 -42.95
C ARG A 126 -16.43 4.67 -44.13
N SER A 127 -15.32 5.24 -44.63
CA SER A 127 -15.35 6.12 -45.81
C SER A 127 -15.79 5.36 -47.07
N LEU A 128 -15.25 4.15 -47.29
CA LEU A 128 -15.66 3.31 -48.44
C LEU A 128 -17.15 2.95 -48.37
N LEU A 129 -17.64 2.58 -47.18
CA LEU A 129 -19.07 2.27 -46.98
C LEU A 129 -19.97 3.50 -47.26
N LYS A 130 -19.56 4.68 -46.83
CA LYS A 130 -20.31 5.92 -47.11
C LYS A 130 -20.34 6.23 -48.63
N ASN A 131 -19.19 6.11 -49.29
CA ASN A 131 -19.11 6.32 -50.74
C ASN A 131 -19.94 5.32 -51.56
N GLN A 132 -19.99 4.04 -51.13
CA GLN A 132 -20.84 3.04 -51.74
C GLN A 132 -22.32 3.35 -51.57
N ARG A 133 -22.73 3.84 -50.40
CA ARG A 133 -24.12 4.23 -50.12
C ARG A 133 -24.56 5.45 -50.93
N SER A 134 -23.68 6.47 -51.05
CA SER A 134 -23.98 7.66 -51.84
C SER A 134 -24.11 7.37 -53.33
N LYS A 135 -23.30 6.44 -53.89
CA LYS A 135 -23.42 5.99 -55.30
C LYS A 135 -24.70 5.22 -55.61
N LYS A 136 -25.24 4.47 -54.62
CA LYS A 136 -26.52 3.76 -54.80
C LYS A 136 -27.74 4.66 -54.76
N GLY A 137 -27.61 5.89 -54.21
CA GLY A 137 -28.72 6.88 -54.13
C GLY A 137 -28.92 7.74 -55.41
N VAL A 138 -28.02 7.62 -56.42
CA VAL A 138 -28.08 8.45 -57.67
C VAL A 138 -28.61 7.64 -58.87
N GLY A 139 -29.14 6.44 -58.65
CA GLY A 139 -29.56 5.54 -59.73
C GLY A 139 -31.07 5.30 -59.84
N TYR A 140 -31.91 6.24 -59.48
CA TYR A 140 -33.38 6.21 -59.72
C TYR A 140 -33.82 7.56 -60.26
N GLU A 141 -33.55 7.83 -61.52
CA GLU A 141 -34.33 8.66 -62.43
C GLU A 141 -34.54 7.87 -63.73
#